data_510a06d98b76b1c3c7dceefff489ce71
#
_entry.id   510a06d98b76b1c3c7dceefff489ce71
#
_cell.length_a   1.000
_cell.length_b   1.000
_cell.length_c   1.000
_cell.angle_alpha   90.00
_cell.angle_beta   90.00
_cell.angle_gamma   90.00
#
_symmetry.space_group_name_H-M   'P 1'
#
loop_
_entity.id
_entity.type
_entity.pdbx_description
1 polymer ?
#
loop_
_entity_poly.entity_id
_entity_poly.type
_entity_poly.pdbx_seq_one_letter_code
_entity_poly.pdbx_strand_id
1 'polypeptide(L)'
;QMCIRDRFKDGKIIESYILIDLIDLLIQTGSNPINLSRGSEGNWLNPINTDGVNFFEKDMEISKASLEQSLIMQRSLNIKPELEVSSDKDLKERLINHPQKDFWHEKMIWYGPSGIGTARSLEGFVDNHQLPFRKTFKERNYWKLGHYCELGDGKFSLTAGWNSIQAIYGTEDWLGYKSENQKVTMRVMDFYHHDEGKIRENWVPIDIIHILKQIGVDVLESIKK
;
A
#
# COMPACT_ATOMS: atom_id res chain seq x y z
N GLN A 1 5.89 9.87 4.50
CA GLN A 1 5.78 8.56 5.15
C GLN A 1 7.11 7.81 5.05
N MET A 2 7.51 7.08 6.10
CA MET A 2 8.71 6.24 6.11
C MET A 2 8.39 4.96 6.89
N CYS A 3 8.75 3.82 6.33
CA CYS A 3 8.64 2.54 6.98
C CYS A 3 9.98 1.82 7.01
N ILE A 4 10.31 1.23 8.14
CA ILE A 4 11.58 0.53 8.37
C ILE A 4 11.29 -0.86 8.91
N ARG A 5 11.97 -1.86 8.36
CA ARG A 5 11.99 -3.22 8.86
C ARG A 5 13.43 -3.65 9.08
N ASP A 6 13.76 -3.96 10.32
CA ASP A 6 15.08 -4.40 10.72
C ASP A 6 15.11 -5.87 11.13
N ARG A 7 16.22 -6.55 10.83
CA ARG A 7 16.53 -7.88 11.33
C ARG A 7 17.70 -7.81 12.29
N PHE A 8 17.49 -8.40 13.46
CA PHE A 8 18.49 -8.41 14.53
C PHE A 8 19.14 -9.78 14.65
N LYS A 9 20.43 -9.78 14.99
CA LYS A 9 21.19 -10.93 15.45
C LYS A 9 22.15 -10.47 16.56
N ASP A 10 22.15 -11.19 17.66
CA ASP A 10 23.03 -10.91 18.81
C ASP A 10 22.97 -9.43 19.28
N GLY A 11 21.75 -8.85 19.32
CA GLY A 11 21.49 -7.48 19.74
C GLY A 11 21.91 -6.40 18.72
N LYS A 12 22.32 -6.79 17.52
CA LYS A 12 22.75 -5.85 16.46
C LYS A 12 21.84 -5.96 15.25
N ILE A 13 21.58 -4.83 14.58
CA ILE A 13 20.93 -4.82 13.27
C ILE A 13 21.90 -5.41 12.26
N ILE A 14 21.45 -6.44 11.53
CA ILE A 14 22.23 -7.09 10.47
C ILE A 14 21.65 -6.87 9.09
N GLU A 15 20.41 -6.40 9.00
CA GLU A 15 19.72 -6.11 7.77
C GLU A 15 18.64 -5.08 8.02
N SER A 16 18.50 -4.11 7.12
CA SER A 16 17.49 -3.06 7.19
C SER A 16 16.86 -2.83 5.82
N TYR A 17 15.54 -2.83 5.76
CA TYR A 17 14.79 -2.41 4.59
C TYR A 17 14.06 -1.12 4.94
N ILE A 18 14.26 -0.09 4.12
CA ILE A 18 13.71 1.25 4.37
C ILE A 18 12.97 1.69 3.12
N LEU A 19 11.69 2.04 3.28
CA LEU A 19 10.91 2.74 2.26
C LEU A 19 10.60 4.16 2.75
N ILE A 20 11.05 5.14 1.99
CA ILE A 20 10.79 6.56 2.24
C ILE A 20 9.90 7.08 1.11
N ASP A 21 8.82 7.77 1.46
CA ASP A 21 8.01 8.51 0.50
C ASP A 21 8.74 9.79 0.07
N LEU A 22 9.69 9.63 -0.86
CA LEU A 22 10.48 10.74 -1.39
C LEU A 22 9.63 11.73 -2.18
N ILE A 23 8.53 11.29 -2.76
CA ILE A 23 7.61 12.16 -3.49
C ILE A 23 6.96 13.13 -2.52
N ASP A 24 6.49 12.65 -1.35
CA ASP A 24 5.96 13.50 -0.29
C ASP A 24 6.98 14.53 0.19
N LEU A 25 8.23 14.09 0.42
CA LEU A 25 9.31 14.99 0.81
C LEU A 25 9.56 16.08 -0.23
N LEU A 26 9.57 15.74 -1.50
CA LEU A 26 9.75 16.69 -2.60
C LEU A 26 8.59 17.68 -2.69
N ILE A 27 7.35 17.22 -2.54
CA ILE A 27 6.17 18.07 -2.53
C ILE A 27 6.26 19.09 -1.37
N GLN A 28 6.67 18.66 -0.18
CA GLN A 28 6.88 19.56 0.97
C GLN A 28 7.95 20.61 0.72
N THR A 29 8.92 20.35 -0.14
CA THR A 29 9.94 21.34 -0.56
C THR A 29 9.53 22.19 -1.76
N GLY A 30 8.28 22.09 -2.22
CA GLY A 30 7.74 22.84 -3.34
C GLY A 30 7.99 22.22 -4.72
N SER A 31 8.55 21.01 -4.77
CA SER A 31 8.83 20.30 -6.03
C SER A 31 7.90 19.12 -6.18
N ASN A 32 6.89 19.23 -7.04
CA ASN A 32 5.99 18.10 -7.32
C ASN A 32 6.43 17.33 -8.58
N PRO A 33 7.01 16.12 -8.44
CA PRO A 33 7.48 15.34 -9.57
C PRO A 33 6.39 14.47 -10.22
N ILE A 34 5.17 14.47 -9.67
CA ILE A 34 4.05 13.64 -10.14
C ILE A 34 3.11 14.47 -11.00
N ASN A 35 2.80 13.98 -12.21
CA ASN A 35 1.94 14.68 -13.16
C ASN A 35 0.47 14.75 -12.70
N LEU A 36 0.01 13.72 -11.99
CA LEU A 36 -1.37 13.64 -11.52
C LEU A 36 -1.43 12.96 -10.15
N SER A 37 -1.87 13.72 -9.15
CA SER A 37 -2.22 13.17 -7.83
C SER A 37 -3.69 12.78 -7.78
N ARG A 38 -4.00 11.65 -7.13
CA ARG A 38 -5.36 11.12 -7.04
C ARG A 38 -6.07 11.49 -5.75
N GLY A 39 -5.34 11.62 -4.66
CA GLY A 39 -5.89 11.87 -3.34
C GLY A 39 -5.35 13.13 -2.68
N SER A 40 -5.70 13.29 -1.42
CA SER A 40 -5.22 14.40 -0.58
C SER A 40 -3.86 14.05 0.01
N GLU A 41 -2.83 14.74 -0.41
CA GLU A 41 -1.44 14.47 0.00
C GLU A 41 -1.03 15.17 1.29
N GLY A 42 -1.68 16.25 1.66
CA GLY A 42 -1.33 17.04 2.84
C GLY A 42 -2.11 16.71 4.11
N ASN A 43 -3.10 15.84 4.05
CA ASN A 43 -4.02 15.61 5.15
C ASN A 43 -3.73 14.28 5.89
N TRP A 44 -2.53 14.17 6.41
CA TRP A 44 -2.19 13.10 7.35
C TRP A 44 -2.91 13.36 8.67
N LEU A 45 -3.88 12.50 8.98
CA LEU A 45 -4.46 12.50 10.32
C LEU A 45 -3.48 11.83 11.27
N ASN A 46 -3.44 12.31 12.51
CA ASN A 46 -2.74 11.58 13.54
C ASN A 46 -3.35 10.17 13.68
N PRO A 47 -2.51 9.15 13.92
CA PRO A 47 -3.02 7.83 14.25
C PRO A 47 -4.03 7.91 15.37
N ILE A 48 -5.07 7.09 15.28
CA ILE A 48 -6.18 7.08 16.27
C ILE A 48 -5.65 6.70 17.65
N ASN A 49 -4.68 5.81 17.71
CA ASN A 49 -3.90 5.53 18.91
C ASN A 49 -2.66 6.43 18.94
N THR A 50 -2.58 7.25 19.92
CA THR A 50 -1.87 8.50 20.04
C THR A 50 -0.35 8.46 19.91
N ASP A 51 0.29 7.31 20.00
CA ASP A 51 1.75 7.23 20.06
C ASP A 51 2.37 6.26 19.05
N GLY A 52 1.56 5.37 18.44
CA GLY A 52 2.09 4.37 17.48
C GLY A 52 3.13 3.43 18.11
N VAL A 53 3.30 3.49 19.41
CA VAL A 53 4.28 2.70 20.16
C VAL A 53 3.54 1.79 21.13
N ASN A 54 3.79 0.50 21.01
CA ASN A 54 3.20 -0.50 21.90
C ASN A 54 4.17 -0.79 23.06
N PHE A 55 3.90 -0.20 24.22
CA PHE A 55 4.68 -0.42 25.45
C PHE A 55 4.09 -1.48 26.38
N PHE A 56 2.97 -2.08 26.01
CA PHE A 56 2.30 -3.06 26.84
C PHE A 56 2.92 -4.45 26.71
N GLU A 57 2.72 -5.29 27.73
CA GLU A 57 3.08 -6.70 27.64
C GLU A 57 2.46 -7.32 26.36
N LYS A 58 3.27 -8.10 25.66
CA LYS A 58 2.86 -8.73 24.42
C LYS A 58 1.82 -9.79 24.68
N ASP A 59 0.60 -9.55 24.23
CA ASP A 59 -0.40 -10.59 24.10
C ASP A 59 -0.15 -11.32 22.77
N MET A 60 0.39 -12.53 22.88
CA MET A 60 0.74 -13.35 21.72
C MET A 60 -0.48 -13.82 20.94
N GLU A 61 -1.63 -14.00 21.59
CA GLU A 61 -2.86 -14.43 20.92
C GLU A 61 -3.43 -13.27 20.10
N ILE A 62 -3.44 -12.05 20.65
CA ILE A 62 -3.86 -10.85 19.90
C ILE A 62 -2.89 -10.60 18.75
N SER A 63 -1.59 -10.70 18.98
CA SER A 63 -0.56 -10.52 17.95
C SER A 63 -0.76 -11.49 16.77
N LYS A 64 -1.01 -12.75 17.07
CA LYS A 64 -1.28 -13.79 16.07
C LYS A 64 -2.59 -13.53 15.32
N ALA A 65 -3.66 -13.20 16.03
CA ALA A 65 -4.96 -12.92 15.44
C ALA A 65 -4.90 -11.70 14.49
N SER A 66 -4.22 -10.62 14.90
CA SER A 66 -4.04 -9.43 14.08
C SER A 66 -3.28 -9.74 12.79
N LEU A 67 -2.18 -10.51 12.89
CA LEU A 67 -1.42 -10.93 11.72
C LEU A 67 -2.25 -11.84 10.80
N GLU A 68 -2.90 -12.85 11.35
CA GLU A 68 -3.70 -13.80 10.57
C GLU A 68 -4.83 -13.08 9.81
N GLN A 69 -5.52 -12.14 10.45
CA GLN A 69 -6.56 -11.35 9.80
C GLN A 69 -6.02 -10.56 8.61
N SER A 70 -4.86 -9.89 8.75
CA SER A 70 -4.22 -9.17 7.65
C SER A 70 -3.84 -10.10 6.50
N LEU A 71 -3.30 -11.28 6.80
CA LEU A 71 -2.92 -12.27 5.80
C LEU A 71 -4.14 -12.84 5.05
N ILE A 72 -5.25 -13.10 5.75
CA ILE A 72 -6.50 -13.56 5.11
C ILE A 72 -7.05 -12.45 4.21
N MET A 73 -7.09 -11.20 4.69
CA MET A 73 -7.50 -10.06 3.88
C MET A 73 -6.66 -9.94 2.62
N GLN A 74 -5.34 -9.98 2.73
CA GLN A 74 -4.44 -9.91 1.56
C GLN A 74 -4.64 -11.08 0.59
N ARG A 75 -4.87 -12.30 1.09
CA ARG A 75 -5.20 -13.45 0.24
C ARG A 75 -6.49 -13.23 -0.54
N SER A 76 -7.49 -12.56 0.05
CA SER A 76 -8.73 -12.23 -0.65
C SER A 76 -8.49 -11.34 -1.86
N LEU A 77 -7.46 -10.48 -1.85
CA LEU A 77 -7.11 -9.59 -2.96
C LEU A 77 -6.70 -10.34 -4.25
N ASN A 78 -6.45 -11.66 -4.17
CA ASN A 78 -6.20 -12.48 -5.36
C ASN A 78 -7.47 -12.74 -6.19
N ILE A 79 -8.64 -12.50 -5.65
CA ILE A 79 -9.88 -12.45 -6.43
C ILE A 79 -9.80 -11.23 -7.34
N LYS A 80 -9.97 -11.45 -8.64
CA LYS A 80 -9.76 -10.45 -9.68
C LYS A 80 -11.08 -10.07 -10.35
N PRO A 81 -11.92 -9.24 -9.73
CA PRO A 81 -13.20 -8.84 -10.32
C PRO A 81 -13.03 -8.10 -11.64
N GLU A 82 -11.89 -7.46 -11.87
CA GLU A 82 -11.56 -6.74 -13.10
C GLU A 82 -11.52 -7.61 -14.38
N LEU A 83 -11.47 -8.92 -14.24
CA LEU A 83 -11.49 -9.85 -15.40
C LEU A 83 -12.87 -10.07 -15.98
N GLU A 84 -13.94 -9.69 -15.27
CA GLU A 84 -15.33 -10.01 -15.59
C GLU A 84 -16.22 -8.78 -15.74
N VAL A 85 -15.63 -7.59 -15.89
CA VAL A 85 -16.36 -6.33 -15.88
C VAL A 85 -16.42 -5.69 -17.27
N SER A 86 -17.50 -4.94 -17.50
CA SER A 86 -17.74 -4.20 -18.75
C SER A 86 -17.51 -2.69 -18.63
N SER A 87 -17.41 -2.16 -17.42
CA SER A 87 -17.25 -0.72 -17.17
C SER A 87 -16.55 -0.43 -15.84
N ASP A 88 -16.02 0.81 -15.70
CA ASP A 88 -15.45 1.31 -14.46
C ASP A 88 -16.47 1.33 -13.31
N LYS A 89 -17.71 1.64 -13.61
CA LYS A 89 -18.79 1.65 -12.62
C LYS A 89 -19.05 0.24 -12.09
N ASP A 90 -19.12 -0.75 -12.96
CA ASP A 90 -19.28 -2.16 -12.57
C ASP A 90 -18.06 -2.63 -11.76
N LEU A 91 -16.84 -2.29 -12.18
CA LEU A 91 -15.64 -2.63 -11.43
C LEU A 91 -15.64 -1.99 -10.03
N LYS A 92 -15.99 -0.71 -9.91
CA LYS A 92 -16.08 -0.02 -8.62
C LYS A 92 -17.07 -0.73 -7.70
N GLU A 93 -18.26 -1.04 -8.18
CA GLU A 93 -19.29 -1.74 -7.40
C GLU A 93 -18.79 -3.11 -6.91
N ARG A 94 -18.15 -3.89 -7.77
CA ARG A 94 -17.57 -5.18 -7.40
C ARG A 94 -16.41 -5.06 -6.40
N LEU A 95 -15.62 -4.00 -6.48
CA LEU A 95 -14.53 -3.74 -5.53
C LEU A 95 -15.05 -3.34 -4.14
N ILE A 96 -16.12 -2.55 -4.08
CA ILE A 96 -16.78 -2.21 -2.82
C ILE A 96 -17.40 -3.46 -2.18
N ASN A 97 -17.96 -4.36 -2.98
CA ASN A 97 -18.55 -5.62 -2.53
C ASN A 97 -17.57 -6.80 -2.46
N HIS A 98 -16.30 -6.56 -2.74
CA HIS A 98 -15.25 -7.57 -2.67
C HIS A 98 -15.13 -8.16 -1.25
N PRO A 99 -14.78 -9.44 -1.08
CA PRO A 99 -14.65 -10.08 0.24
C PRO A 99 -13.73 -9.35 1.22
N GLN A 100 -12.78 -8.55 0.74
CA GLN A 100 -11.94 -7.70 1.60
C GLN A 100 -12.74 -6.79 2.54
N LYS A 101 -13.96 -6.39 2.16
CA LYS A 101 -14.80 -5.48 2.95
C LYS A 101 -15.07 -5.99 4.37
N ASP A 102 -15.09 -7.30 4.55
CA ASP A 102 -15.39 -7.90 5.83
C ASP A 102 -14.26 -7.75 6.86
N PHE A 103 -13.06 -7.38 6.39
CA PHE A 103 -11.88 -7.15 7.21
C PHE A 103 -11.67 -5.68 7.59
N TRP A 104 -12.27 -4.74 6.85
CA TRP A 104 -12.12 -3.32 7.10
C TRP A 104 -13.13 -2.81 8.11
N HIS A 105 -12.66 -1.98 9.04
CA HIS A 105 -13.53 -1.24 9.94
C HIS A 105 -14.34 -0.20 9.16
N GLU A 106 -15.57 0.11 9.57
CA GLU A 106 -16.43 1.08 8.89
C GLU A 106 -15.81 2.49 8.78
N LYS A 107 -15.01 2.88 9.79
CA LYS A 107 -14.27 4.15 9.83
C LYS A 107 -12.81 3.98 9.46
N MET A 108 -12.50 3.07 8.55
CA MET A 108 -11.12 2.82 8.13
C MET A 108 -10.45 4.05 7.53
N ILE A 109 -9.13 4.10 7.69
CA ILE A 109 -8.26 5.06 7.02
C ILE A 109 -7.12 4.29 6.36
N TRP A 110 -6.90 4.56 5.08
CA TRP A 110 -5.79 4.04 4.32
C TRP A 110 -4.83 5.18 3.98
N TYR A 111 -3.60 5.09 4.45
CA TYR A 111 -2.55 6.08 4.25
C TYR A 111 -1.64 5.60 3.13
N GLY A 112 -1.97 5.95 1.90
CA GLY A 112 -1.14 5.69 0.72
C GLY A 112 0.01 6.68 0.58
N PRO A 113 1.00 6.37 -0.29
CA PRO A 113 2.09 7.29 -0.60
C PRO A 113 1.58 8.49 -1.41
N SER A 114 2.38 9.54 -1.46
CA SER A 114 2.11 10.70 -2.29
C SER A 114 1.95 10.34 -3.77
N GLY A 115 1.03 11.01 -4.43
CA GLY A 115 0.50 10.65 -5.76
C GLY A 115 -0.76 9.83 -5.68
N ILE A 116 -0.90 8.90 -4.71
CA ILE A 116 -2.14 8.17 -4.43
C ILE A 116 -2.93 8.88 -3.32
N GLY A 117 -2.25 9.24 -2.24
CA GLY A 117 -2.81 9.99 -1.12
C GLY A 117 -3.61 9.15 -0.12
N THR A 118 -4.13 9.82 0.89
CA THR A 118 -4.92 9.21 1.97
C THR A 118 -6.38 9.03 1.54
N ALA A 119 -6.95 7.89 1.89
CA ALA A 119 -8.36 7.59 1.67
C ALA A 119 -9.07 7.28 2.99
N ARG A 120 -10.28 7.81 3.14
CA ARG A 120 -11.21 7.46 4.22
C ARG A 120 -12.30 6.57 3.65
N SER A 121 -12.73 5.58 4.42
CA SER A 121 -13.70 4.56 4.03
C SER A 121 -13.20 3.62 2.92
N LEU A 122 -13.85 2.46 2.83
CA LEU A 122 -13.59 1.50 1.77
C LEU A 122 -13.87 2.11 0.36
N GLU A 123 -14.89 2.93 0.23
CA GLU A 123 -15.20 3.58 -1.05
C GLU A 123 -14.08 4.53 -1.49
N GLY A 124 -13.60 5.39 -0.59
CA GLY A 124 -12.47 6.28 -0.88
C GLY A 124 -11.18 5.50 -1.23
N PHE A 125 -10.94 4.39 -0.55
CA PHE A 125 -9.82 3.50 -0.87
C PHE A 125 -9.97 2.85 -2.26
N VAL A 126 -11.18 2.43 -2.61
CA VAL A 126 -11.47 1.91 -3.96
C VAL A 126 -11.22 2.99 -5.01
N ASP A 127 -11.74 4.19 -4.83
CA ASP A 127 -11.63 5.27 -5.80
C ASP A 127 -10.18 5.75 -6.00
N ASN A 128 -9.46 5.99 -4.91
CA ASN A 128 -8.12 6.57 -4.99
C ASN A 128 -7.04 5.55 -5.35
N HIS A 129 -7.21 4.29 -4.94
CA HIS A 129 -6.17 3.27 -5.09
C HIS A 129 -6.62 2.06 -5.90
N GLN A 130 -7.62 1.30 -5.45
CA GLN A 130 -7.87 -0.03 -6.02
C GLN A 130 -8.34 0.00 -7.46
N LEU A 131 -9.27 0.87 -7.80
CA LEU A 131 -9.80 0.99 -9.16
C LEU A 131 -8.69 1.36 -10.17
N PRO A 132 -7.96 2.48 -9.99
CA PRO A 132 -6.88 2.83 -10.91
C PRO A 132 -5.75 1.80 -10.91
N PHE A 133 -5.39 1.24 -9.77
CA PHE A 133 -4.35 0.24 -9.66
C PHE A 133 -4.69 -1.05 -10.43
N ARG A 134 -5.90 -1.55 -10.29
CA ARG A 134 -6.34 -2.77 -10.97
C ARG A 134 -6.52 -2.57 -12.48
N LYS A 135 -6.87 -1.37 -12.91
CA LYS A 135 -6.95 -1.01 -14.33
C LYS A 135 -5.57 -0.96 -14.99
N THR A 136 -4.59 -0.43 -14.28
CA THR A 136 -3.24 -0.25 -14.82
C THR A 136 -2.38 -1.51 -14.71
N PHE A 137 -2.34 -2.12 -13.54
CA PHE A 137 -1.46 -3.25 -13.28
C PHE A 137 -2.15 -4.58 -13.53
N LYS A 138 -1.86 -5.19 -14.66
CA LYS A 138 -2.41 -6.47 -15.11
C LYS A 138 -1.55 -7.63 -14.63
N GLU A 139 -2.08 -8.85 -14.69
CA GLU A 139 -1.38 -10.11 -14.41
C GLU A 139 -0.62 -10.08 -13.08
N ARG A 140 -1.16 -9.40 -12.07
CA ARG A 140 -0.53 -9.30 -10.75
C ARG A 140 -0.31 -10.67 -10.14
N ASN A 141 0.93 -10.91 -9.72
CA ASN A 141 1.32 -12.12 -9.02
C ASN A 141 1.90 -11.75 -7.65
N TYR A 142 1.14 -12.03 -6.61
CA TYR A 142 1.52 -11.77 -5.23
C TYR A 142 2.29 -12.95 -4.59
N TRP A 143 2.19 -14.17 -5.18
CA TRP A 143 2.63 -15.40 -4.53
C TRP A 143 4.06 -15.80 -4.80
N LYS A 144 4.63 -15.45 -5.95
CA LYS A 144 6.00 -15.83 -6.29
C LYS A 144 7.05 -14.98 -5.59
N LEU A 145 6.71 -13.74 -5.30
CA LEU A 145 7.58 -12.78 -4.64
C LEU A 145 7.05 -12.46 -3.26
N GLY A 146 5.78 -12.08 -3.15
CA GLY A 146 4.97 -11.96 -1.95
C GLY A 146 5.52 -11.08 -0.83
N HIS A 147 4.72 -10.93 0.18
CA HIS A 147 5.11 -10.33 1.44
C HIS A 147 5.75 -11.42 2.30
N TYR A 148 7.07 -11.54 2.27
CA TYR A 148 7.83 -12.57 3.00
C TYR A 148 8.18 -12.17 4.44
N CYS A 149 8.02 -10.91 4.81
CA CYS A 149 8.15 -10.44 6.16
C CYS A 149 6.76 -10.26 6.76
N GLU A 150 6.47 -11.01 7.80
CA GLU A 150 5.18 -11.06 8.47
C GLU A 150 5.40 -10.96 9.97
N LEU A 151 4.82 -9.93 10.60
CA LEU A 151 4.95 -9.67 12.03
C LEU A 151 3.59 -9.29 12.64
N GLY A 152 3.33 -9.74 13.86
CA GLY A 152 2.21 -9.31 14.69
C GLY A 152 2.73 -8.80 16.03
N ASP A 153 2.18 -7.70 16.52
CA ASP A 153 2.51 -7.10 17.80
C ASP A 153 1.27 -6.45 18.43
N GLY A 154 0.58 -7.18 19.28
CA GLY A 154 -0.70 -6.77 19.84
C GLY A 154 -1.72 -6.47 18.73
N LYS A 155 -2.32 -5.29 18.77
CA LYS A 155 -3.25 -4.79 17.75
C LYS A 155 -2.60 -4.35 16.44
N PHE A 156 -1.29 -4.54 16.28
CA PHE A 156 -0.58 -4.17 15.07
C PHE A 156 -0.10 -5.40 14.31
N SER A 157 -0.07 -5.29 12.99
CA SER A 157 0.58 -6.26 12.13
C SER A 157 1.34 -5.56 10.99
N LEU A 158 2.35 -6.23 10.49
CA LEU A 158 3.17 -5.79 9.38
C LEU A 158 3.28 -6.92 8.37
N THR A 159 3.14 -6.58 7.11
CA THR A 159 3.58 -7.44 6.00
C THR A 159 4.44 -6.62 5.04
N ALA A 160 5.50 -7.21 4.52
CA ALA A 160 6.42 -6.52 3.62
C ALA A 160 7.07 -7.45 2.62
N GLY A 161 7.37 -6.94 1.45
CA GLY A 161 8.13 -7.65 0.42
C GLY A 161 8.97 -6.72 -0.43
N TRP A 162 10.17 -7.16 -0.75
CA TRP A 162 11.15 -6.44 -1.55
C TRP A 162 11.46 -7.17 -2.86
N ASN A 163 10.66 -7.31 -3.55
CA ASN A 163 9.56 -7.18 -4.48
C ASN A 163 8.31 -7.92 -3.96
N SER A 164 7.30 -7.19 -3.61
CA SER A 164 6.03 -7.75 -3.12
C SER A 164 5.14 -8.25 -4.24
N ILE A 165 5.15 -7.52 -5.35
CA ILE A 165 4.23 -7.71 -6.47
C ILE A 165 5.03 -7.67 -7.76
N GLN A 166 4.71 -8.59 -8.68
CA GLN A 166 5.08 -8.52 -10.08
C GLN A 166 3.81 -8.31 -10.90
N ALA A 167 3.86 -7.41 -11.88
CA ALA A 167 2.72 -7.09 -12.73
C ALA A 167 3.17 -6.64 -14.13
N ILE A 168 2.20 -6.52 -15.02
CA ILE A 168 2.35 -5.79 -16.27
C ILE A 168 1.74 -4.40 -16.07
N TYR A 169 2.54 -3.35 -16.20
CA TYR A 169 2.06 -1.97 -16.29
C TYR A 169 1.42 -1.82 -17.68
N GLY A 170 0.10 -1.71 -17.71
CA GLY A 170 -0.66 -1.63 -18.94
C GLY A 170 -0.65 -0.24 -19.58
N THR A 171 -1.53 -0.04 -20.55
CA THR A 171 -1.65 1.20 -21.32
C THR A 171 -2.49 2.28 -20.61
N GLU A 172 -3.16 1.92 -19.53
CA GLU A 172 -3.96 2.85 -18.73
C GLU A 172 -3.07 3.86 -17.99
N ASP A 173 -3.55 5.08 -17.86
CA ASP A 173 -2.88 6.12 -17.12
C ASP A 173 -2.86 5.84 -15.60
N TRP A 174 -1.68 5.92 -15.01
CA TRP A 174 -1.51 5.88 -13.57
C TRP A 174 -0.56 6.99 -13.12
N LEU A 175 -1.05 7.90 -12.29
CA LEU A 175 -0.34 9.09 -11.81
C LEU A 175 0.17 10.02 -12.95
N GLY A 176 -0.53 10.03 -14.09
CA GLY A 176 -0.15 10.81 -15.26
C GLY A 176 0.89 10.15 -16.17
N TYR A 177 1.16 8.86 -15.96
CA TYR A 177 2.12 8.11 -16.75
C TYR A 177 1.48 6.88 -17.39
N LYS A 178 1.92 6.56 -18.60
CA LYS A 178 1.49 5.38 -19.37
C LYS A 178 2.67 4.49 -19.71
N SER A 179 2.39 3.22 -20.00
CA SER A 179 3.41 2.26 -20.45
C SER A 179 2.88 1.45 -21.63
N GLU A 180 3.76 0.71 -22.28
CA GLU A 180 3.43 -0.20 -23.39
C GLU A 180 3.48 -1.67 -22.91
N ASN A 181 2.69 -2.00 -21.88
CA ASN A 181 2.61 -3.34 -21.29
C ASN A 181 3.96 -3.86 -20.76
N GLN A 182 4.67 -3.03 -20.02
CA GLN A 182 5.97 -3.38 -19.49
C GLN A 182 5.87 -4.17 -18.19
N LYS A 183 6.69 -5.21 -18.02
CA LYS A 183 6.81 -5.93 -16.76
C LYS A 183 7.45 -5.03 -15.70
N VAL A 184 6.82 -4.97 -14.54
CA VAL A 184 7.30 -4.19 -13.39
C VAL A 184 7.22 -5.01 -12.10
N THR A 185 8.06 -4.63 -11.16
CA THR A 185 8.03 -5.13 -9.78
C THR A 185 7.76 -3.99 -8.81
N MET A 186 7.13 -4.30 -7.69
CA MET A 186 6.79 -3.32 -6.66
C MET A 186 7.38 -3.71 -5.33
N ARG A 187 7.87 -2.72 -4.59
CA ARG A 187 8.31 -2.82 -3.20
C ARG A 187 7.26 -2.17 -2.34
N VAL A 188 6.71 -2.92 -1.41
CA VAL A 188 5.60 -2.46 -0.57
C VAL A 188 5.84 -2.91 0.88
N MET A 189 5.48 -2.06 1.81
CA MET A 189 5.35 -2.39 3.22
C MET A 189 3.95 -1.98 3.69
N ASP A 190 3.25 -2.90 4.34
CA ASP A 190 1.91 -2.67 4.87
C ASP A 190 1.94 -2.76 6.39
N PHE A 191 1.62 -1.67 7.07
CA PHE A 191 1.41 -1.65 8.51
C PHE A 191 -0.09 -1.51 8.78
N TYR A 192 -0.61 -2.37 9.63
CA TYR A 192 -2.02 -2.40 9.99
C TYR A 192 -2.20 -2.16 11.48
N HIS A 193 -3.20 -1.35 11.83
CA HIS A 193 -3.75 -1.25 13.16
C HIS A 193 -5.14 -1.87 13.18
N HIS A 194 -5.36 -2.76 14.14
CA HIS A 194 -6.63 -3.47 14.33
C HIS A 194 -7.38 -2.90 15.51
N ASP A 195 -8.66 -2.64 15.31
CA ASP A 195 -9.57 -2.19 16.34
C ASP A 195 -10.93 -2.90 16.18
N GLU A 196 -11.53 -3.30 17.29
CA GLU A 196 -12.78 -4.07 17.31
C GLU A 196 -12.77 -5.29 16.37
N GLY A 197 -11.60 -5.97 16.26
CA GLY A 197 -11.43 -7.15 15.40
C GLY A 197 -11.42 -6.84 13.90
N LYS A 198 -11.17 -5.58 13.48
CA LYS A 198 -11.08 -5.16 12.09
C LYS A 198 -9.91 -4.24 11.85
N ILE A 199 -9.46 -4.15 10.59
CA ILE A 199 -8.40 -3.24 10.18
C ILE A 199 -8.95 -1.80 10.20
N ARG A 200 -8.45 -1.01 11.11
CA ARG A 200 -8.86 0.38 11.33
C ARG A 200 -8.00 1.38 10.58
N GLU A 201 -6.71 1.10 10.51
CA GLU A 201 -5.73 1.94 9.83
C GLU A 201 -4.74 1.06 9.08
N ASN A 202 -4.32 1.53 7.91
CA ASN A 202 -3.31 0.84 7.12
C ASN A 202 -2.36 1.88 6.49
N TRP A 203 -1.09 1.84 6.84
CA TRP A 203 -0.02 2.66 6.26
C TRP A 203 0.73 1.86 5.22
N VAL A 204 0.77 2.38 3.98
CA VAL A 204 1.29 1.62 2.83
C VAL A 204 2.24 2.48 2.00
N PRO A 205 3.51 2.56 2.36
CA PRO A 205 4.50 3.06 1.42
C PRO A 205 4.70 2.08 0.26
N ILE A 206 4.64 2.64 -0.95
CA ILE A 206 4.92 1.96 -2.21
C ILE A 206 6.06 2.72 -2.88
N ASP A 207 7.08 2.01 -3.38
CA ASP A 207 8.19 2.63 -4.11
C ASP A 207 7.75 3.05 -5.53
N ILE A 208 7.01 4.16 -5.60
CA ILE A 208 6.48 4.70 -6.86
C ILE A 208 7.62 5.08 -7.81
N ILE A 209 8.68 5.67 -7.29
CA ILE A 209 9.85 6.07 -8.10
C ILE A 209 10.46 4.86 -8.79
N HIS A 210 10.59 3.74 -8.06
CA HIS A 210 11.09 2.50 -8.65
C HIS A 210 10.14 1.93 -9.73
N ILE A 211 8.83 2.02 -9.53
CA ILE A 211 7.85 1.58 -10.53
C ILE A 211 7.99 2.43 -11.79
N LEU A 212 8.00 3.74 -11.68
CA LEU A 212 8.08 4.67 -12.80
C LEU A 212 9.42 4.54 -13.55
N LYS A 213 10.52 4.34 -12.83
CA LYS A 213 11.83 4.12 -13.44
C LYS A 213 11.88 2.88 -14.33
N GLN A 214 11.16 1.82 -13.97
CA GLN A 214 11.07 0.59 -14.77
C GLN A 214 10.35 0.80 -16.11
N ILE A 215 9.51 1.82 -16.23
CA ILE A 215 8.83 2.20 -17.48
C ILE A 215 9.55 3.37 -18.20
N GLY A 216 10.79 3.68 -17.80
CA GLY A 216 11.62 4.71 -18.44
C GLY A 216 11.37 6.13 -17.95
N VAL A 217 10.59 6.33 -16.89
CA VAL A 217 10.31 7.64 -16.31
C VAL A 217 11.23 7.90 -15.11
N ASP A 218 12.15 8.86 -15.25
CA ASP A 218 12.98 9.34 -14.13
C ASP A 218 12.40 10.64 -13.55
N VAL A 219 11.56 10.48 -12.53
CA VAL A 219 10.93 11.62 -11.87
C VAL A 219 11.91 12.52 -11.12
N LEU A 220 13.07 12.00 -10.73
CA LEU A 220 14.09 12.78 -10.02
C LEU A 220 14.90 13.67 -10.97
N GLU A 221 15.03 13.32 -12.23
CA GLU A 221 15.63 14.18 -13.23
C GLU A 221 14.79 15.41 -13.57
N SER A 222 13.48 15.29 -13.50
CA SER A 222 12.56 16.41 -13.75
C SER A 222 12.72 17.57 -12.76
N ILE A 223 13.32 17.30 -11.58
CA ILE A 223 13.50 18.28 -10.50
C ILE A 223 14.81 19.07 -10.65
N LYS A 224 15.75 18.58 -11.45
CA LYS A 224 17.05 19.23 -11.67
C LYS A 224 16.98 20.47 -12.57
N LYS A 225 15.80 20.78 -13.09
CA LYS A 225 15.53 21.94 -13.95
C LYS A 225 14.85 23.05 -13.16
#